data_c9155c876ffa8d4d8be30ac4c6567cc3
#
_entry.id   c9155c876ffa8d4d8be30ac4c6567cc3
#
_cell.length_a   1.000
_cell.length_b   1.000
_cell.length_c   1.000
_cell.angle_alpha   90.00
_cell.angle_beta   90.00
_cell.angle_gamma   90.00
#
_symmetry.space_group_name_H-M   'P 1'
#
loop_
_entity.id
_entity.type
_entity.pdbx_description
1 polymer ?
#
loop_
_entity_poly.entity_id
_entity_poly.type
_entity_poly.pdbx_seq_one_letter_code
_entity_poly.pdbx_strand_id
1 'polypeptide(L)' 'RVTTHWGFIDQLRKRDEASEVLENTRYVRDGKVVTAAGVSAGIDMALWLVGQIHGPDHARATQRAMEYDPAPPYSAAV' A
#
# COMPACT_ATOMS: atom_id res chain seq x y z
N ARG A 1 4.27 -9.24 9.51
CA ARG A 1 3.08 -9.25 8.62
C ARG A 1 3.35 -8.44 7.38
N VAL A 2 2.95 -8.95 6.24
CA VAL A 2 3.19 -8.32 4.94
C VAL A 2 1.97 -8.48 4.04
N THR A 3 1.95 -7.72 2.95
CA THR A 3 0.99 -7.91 1.87
C THR A 3 1.68 -7.72 0.52
N THR A 4 0.99 -8.11 -0.54
CA THR A 4 1.45 -7.92 -1.91
C THR A 4 0.24 -7.89 -2.84
N HIS A 5 0.48 -7.75 -4.14
CA HIS A 5 -0.54 -7.85 -5.17
C HIS A 5 -1.28 -9.20 -5.04
N TRP A 6 -2.61 -9.17 -5.24
CA TRP A 6 -3.45 -10.37 -5.04
C TRP A 6 -2.94 -11.60 -5.83
N GLY A 7 -2.37 -11.39 -6.99
CA GLY A 7 -1.87 -12.47 -7.84
C GLY A 7 -0.60 -13.14 -7.32
N PHE A 8 0.04 -12.57 -6.29
CA PHE A 8 1.29 -13.08 -5.73
C PHE A 8 1.19 -13.51 -4.27
N ILE A 9 0.01 -13.45 -3.68
CA ILE A 9 -0.20 -13.81 -2.27
C ILE A 9 0.28 -15.25 -1.99
N ASP A 10 -0.17 -16.20 -2.80
CA ASP A 10 0.18 -17.61 -2.58
C ASP A 10 1.68 -17.85 -2.76
N GLN A 11 2.30 -17.20 -3.74
CA GLN A 11 3.74 -17.32 -3.97
C GLN A 11 4.53 -16.76 -2.78
N LEU A 12 4.09 -15.62 -2.23
CA LEU A 12 4.76 -15.02 -1.09
C LEU A 12 4.62 -15.90 0.14
N ARG A 13 3.46 -16.52 0.35
CA ARG A 13 3.25 -17.47 1.46
C ARG A 13 4.18 -18.68 1.34
N LYS A 14 4.39 -19.18 0.14
CA LYS A 14 5.25 -20.36 -0.09
C LYS A 14 6.71 -20.09 0.24
N ARG A 15 7.14 -18.83 0.20
CA ARG A 15 8.50 -18.47 0.57
C ARG A 15 8.77 -18.60 2.05
N ASP A 16 7.72 -18.56 2.88
CA ASP A 16 7.80 -18.73 4.34
C ASP A 16 8.79 -17.77 5.01
N GLU A 17 8.89 -16.56 4.48
CA GLU A 17 9.79 -15.53 5.00
C GLU A 17 9.07 -14.52 5.91
N ALA A 18 7.73 -14.54 5.90
CA ALA A 18 6.89 -13.66 6.71
C ALA A 18 6.05 -14.47 7.66
N SER A 19 5.75 -13.92 8.83
CA SER A 19 4.89 -14.59 9.81
C SER A 19 3.45 -14.70 9.33
N GLU A 20 3.01 -13.72 8.54
CA GLU A 20 1.64 -13.68 8.03
C GLU A 20 1.59 -12.85 6.75
N VAL A 21 0.93 -13.37 5.72
CA VAL A 21 0.68 -12.64 4.47
C VAL A 21 -0.80 -12.31 4.42
N LEU A 22 -1.12 -11.00 4.41
CA LEU A 22 -2.49 -10.51 4.49
C LEU A 22 -3.09 -10.32 3.11
N GLU A 23 -4.33 -10.78 2.95
CA GLU A 23 -5.15 -10.55 1.75
C GLU A 23 -6.03 -9.31 1.93
N ASN A 24 -6.51 -8.76 0.83
CA ASN A 24 -7.47 -7.64 0.84
C ASN A 24 -7.02 -6.47 1.72
N THR A 25 -5.72 -6.24 1.75
CA THR A 25 -5.09 -5.20 2.54
C THR A 25 -4.29 -4.30 1.61
N ARG A 26 -4.56 -3.00 1.61
CA ARG A 26 -3.89 -2.09 0.69
C ARG A 26 -2.41 -1.93 1.03
N TYR A 27 -2.09 -1.70 2.30
CA TYR A 27 -0.70 -1.68 2.77
C TYR A 27 -0.66 -2.02 4.25
N VAL A 28 0.50 -2.47 4.71
CA VAL A 28 0.70 -2.86 6.10
C VAL A 28 2.10 -2.46 6.56
N ARG A 29 2.17 -1.95 7.78
CA ARG A 29 3.43 -1.69 8.45
C ARG A 29 3.68 -2.76 9.51
N ASP A 30 4.88 -3.32 9.51
CA ASP A 30 5.33 -4.24 10.55
C ASP A 30 6.74 -3.83 10.96
N GLY A 31 6.83 -3.11 12.06
CA GLY A 31 8.10 -2.56 12.51
C GLY A 31 8.66 -1.56 11.51
N LYS A 32 9.81 -1.86 10.95
CA LYS A 32 10.49 -1.03 9.95
C LYS A 32 10.15 -1.40 8.51
N VAL A 33 9.32 -2.43 8.33
CA VAL A 33 8.96 -2.93 7.01
C VAL A 33 7.54 -2.49 6.67
N VAL A 34 7.37 -1.88 5.52
CA VAL A 34 6.05 -1.50 4.99
C VAL A 34 5.89 -2.13 3.62
N THR A 35 4.80 -2.83 3.41
CA THR A 35 4.51 -3.50 2.14
C THR A 35 3.14 -3.07 1.64
N ALA A 36 2.96 -3.12 0.32
CA ALA A 36 1.72 -2.69 -0.31
C ALA A 36 1.24 -3.71 -1.34
N ALA A 37 -0.04 -3.65 -1.64
CA ALA A 37 -0.67 -4.51 -2.64
C ALA A 37 -0.30 -4.06 -4.05
N GLY A 38 -1.25 -3.59 -4.85
CA GLY A 38 -0.98 -3.20 -6.23
C GLY A 38 -0.45 -1.78 -6.37
N VAL A 39 -0.45 -1.28 -7.60
CA VAL A 39 0.16 0.01 -7.96
C VAL A 39 -0.45 1.17 -7.17
N SER A 40 -1.78 1.30 -7.18
CA SER A 40 -2.43 2.42 -6.48
C SER A 40 -2.26 2.32 -4.97
N ALA A 41 -2.23 1.10 -4.43
CA ALA A 41 -1.97 0.88 -3.01
C ALA A 41 -0.55 1.28 -2.65
N GLY A 42 0.41 1.05 -3.54
CA GLY A 42 1.79 1.51 -3.36
C GLY A 42 1.89 3.03 -3.32
N ILE A 43 1.12 3.74 -4.15
CA ILE A 43 1.06 5.20 -4.11
C ILE A 43 0.47 5.67 -2.78
N ASP A 44 -0.63 5.06 -2.33
CA ASP A 44 -1.24 5.38 -1.04
C ASP A 44 -0.25 5.16 0.11
N MET A 45 0.47 4.04 0.08
CA MET A 45 1.50 3.74 1.07
C MET A 45 2.59 4.81 1.09
N ALA A 46 3.07 5.21 -0.08
CA ALA A 46 4.11 6.23 -0.19
C ALA A 46 3.65 7.57 0.40
N LEU A 47 2.41 7.98 0.12
CA LEU A 47 1.83 9.19 0.70
C LEU A 47 1.69 9.08 2.21
N TRP A 48 1.29 7.91 2.70
CA TRP A 48 1.22 7.65 4.14
C TRP A 48 2.60 7.81 4.78
N LEU A 49 3.64 7.27 4.16
CA LEU A 49 5.02 7.40 4.65
C LEU A 49 5.46 8.86 4.67
N VAL A 50 5.16 9.64 3.63
CA VAL A 50 5.47 11.07 3.61
C VAL A 50 4.80 11.77 4.79
N GLY A 51 3.54 11.42 5.08
CA GLY A 51 2.82 11.97 6.23
C GLY A 51 3.47 11.61 7.57
N GLN A 52 4.00 10.39 7.70
CA GLN A 52 4.69 9.96 8.92
C GLN A 52 6.01 10.68 9.12
N ILE A 53 6.75 10.95 8.04
CA ILE A 53 8.08 11.55 8.11
C ILE A 53 8.01 13.08 8.18
N HIS A 54 7.16 13.68 7.38
CA HIS A 54 7.10 15.14 7.18
C HIS A 54 5.80 15.79 7.64
N GLY A 55 4.83 15.00 8.10
CA GLY A 55 3.53 15.49 8.56
C GLY A 55 2.45 15.43 7.49
N PRO A 56 1.16 15.38 7.92
CA PRO A 56 0.03 15.26 7.00
C PRO A 56 -0.11 16.42 6.01
N ASP A 57 0.23 17.64 6.42
CA ASP A 57 0.11 18.79 5.52
C ASP A 57 1.09 18.70 4.36
N HIS A 58 2.30 18.19 4.61
CA HIS A 58 3.28 17.97 3.55
C HIS A 58 2.80 16.86 2.60
N ALA A 59 2.22 15.80 3.16
CA ALA A 59 1.66 14.72 2.34
C ALA A 59 0.52 15.23 1.46
N ARG A 60 -0.38 16.07 1.99
CA ARG A 60 -1.46 16.68 1.20
C ARG A 60 -0.93 17.57 0.08
N ALA A 61 0.11 18.34 0.35
CA ALA A 61 0.75 19.18 -0.66
C ALA A 61 1.36 18.33 -1.78
N THR A 62 1.99 17.22 -1.42
CA THR A 62 2.55 16.26 -2.39
C THR A 62 1.44 15.63 -3.22
N GLN A 63 0.35 15.22 -2.57
CA GLN A 63 -0.80 14.63 -3.25
C GLN A 63 -1.40 15.62 -4.26
N ARG A 64 -1.52 16.88 -3.86
CA ARG A 64 -2.02 17.93 -4.75
C ARG A 64 -1.07 18.18 -5.92
N ALA A 65 0.25 18.22 -5.66
CA ALA A 65 1.25 18.41 -6.71
C ALA A 65 1.21 17.28 -7.74
N MET A 66 0.91 16.07 -7.31
CA MET A 66 0.75 14.90 -8.17
C MET A 66 -0.62 14.86 -8.87
N GLU A 67 -1.55 15.69 -8.43
CA GLU A 67 -2.97 15.63 -8.82
C GLU A 67 -3.54 14.22 -8.58
N TYR A 68 -3.18 13.63 -7.45
CA TYR A 68 -3.61 12.29 -7.08
C TYR A 68 -4.90 12.33 -6.26
N ASP A 69 -6.01 12.08 -6.91
CA ASP A 69 -7.33 12.02 -6.30
C ASP A 69 -8.11 10.91 -7.00
N PRO A 70 -7.80 9.64 -6.69
CA PRO A 70 -8.31 8.50 -7.46
C PRO A 70 -9.82 8.35 -7.35
N ALA A 71 -10.45 8.19 -8.51
CA ALA A 71 -11.88 7.95 -8.65
C ALA A 71 -12.07 6.94 -9.77
N PRO A 72 -11.79 5.65 -9.53
CA PRO A 72 -11.84 4.64 -10.58
C PRO A 72 -13.26 4.51 -11.13
N PRO A 73 -13.40 4.37 -12.47
CA PRO A 73 -14.72 4.34 -13.09
C PRO A 73 -15.50 3.04 -12.84
N TYR A 74 -14.80 2.00 -12.46
CA TYR A 74 -15.43 0.68 -12.24
C TYR A 74 -14.99 0.09 -10.91
N SER A 75 -15.85 -0.75 -10.33
CA SER A 75 -15.46 -1.52 -9.15
C SER A 75 -14.52 -2.66 -9.55
N ALA A 76 -13.42 -2.79 -8.84
CA ALA A 76 -12.49 -3.91 -9.01
C ALA A 76 -12.81 -5.07 -8.05
N ALA A 77 -13.89 -4.99 -7.32
CA ALA A 77 -14.32 -6.06 -6.42
C ALA A 77 -14.81 -7.26 -7.24
N VAL A 78 -14.27 -8.41 -6.95
CA VAL A 78 -14.59 -9.68 -7.61
C VAL A 78 -14.87 -10.74 -6.57
#